data_4e970562551e0f8125b2e5c2ab389356
#
_entry.id   4e970562551e0f8125b2e5c2ab389356
#
_cell.length_a   1.000
_cell.length_b   1.000
_cell.length_c   1.000
_cell.angle_alpha   90.00
_cell.angle_beta   90.00
_cell.angle_gamma   90.00
#
_symmetry.space_group_name_H-M   'P 1'
#
loop_
_entity.id
_entity.type
_entity.pdbx_description
1 polymer ?
#
loop_
_entity_poly.entity_id
_entity_poly.type
_entity_poly.pdbx_seq_one_letter_code
_entity_poly.pdbx_strand_id
1 'polypeptide(L)'
;MNPQTESMVQPPVRDDYRSGFIALIGRPNVGKSTLLNKLVGEKVAITSPVAQTTRNRLRAILTTEESQMVLVDTPGIHKPHHLLGERLVHSARSAIGEVDLVLLLLEGCERPGRGDAFIVNLLKQQSLPVLVALNKWDLVAADQQDQAAASYDELLAETHWPVHRCSAISGDGCRELSAV
;
A
#
# COMPACT_ATOMS: atom_id res chain seq x y z
N MET A 1 2.19 41.73 24.09
CA MET A 1 1.35 41.22 23.02
C MET A 1 1.64 39.73 22.88
N ASN A 2 0.71 38.92 23.28
CA ASN A 2 0.85 37.46 23.32
C ASN A 2 0.39 36.88 21.99
N PRO A 3 1.18 36.04 21.25
CA PRO A 3 0.69 35.40 20.06
C PRO A 3 -0.28 34.29 20.46
N GLN A 4 -1.41 34.33 19.81
CA GLN A 4 -2.59 33.52 20.00
C GLN A 4 -2.23 32.01 19.94
N THR A 5 -2.56 31.31 21.02
CA THR A 5 -2.66 29.87 21.07
C THR A 5 -3.88 29.49 20.18
N GLU A 6 -3.66 29.11 18.94
CA GLU A 6 -4.69 28.42 18.16
C GLU A 6 -5.05 27.17 18.93
N SER A 7 -6.23 27.17 19.51
CA SER A 7 -6.81 25.99 20.12
C SER A 7 -7.01 24.96 19.00
N MET A 8 -6.21 23.90 19.03
CA MET A 8 -6.48 22.69 18.23
C MET A 8 -7.89 22.23 18.64
N VAL A 9 -8.85 22.53 17.80
CA VAL A 9 -10.22 21.97 17.92
C VAL A 9 -10.06 20.48 17.68
N GLN A 10 -10.09 19.71 18.76
CA GLN A 10 -10.16 18.26 18.65
C GLN A 10 -11.50 17.94 17.98
N PRO A 11 -11.52 17.16 16.89
CA PRO A 11 -12.78 16.74 16.30
C PRO A 11 -13.58 15.98 17.35
N PRO A 12 -14.93 16.05 17.31
CA PRO A 12 -15.75 15.34 18.26
C PRO A 12 -15.45 13.85 18.15
N VAL A 13 -15.13 13.23 19.29
CA VAL A 13 -14.95 11.77 19.38
C VAL A 13 -16.31 11.14 19.05
N ARG A 14 -16.42 10.52 17.87
CA ARG A 14 -17.58 9.70 17.50
C ARG A 14 -17.28 8.29 17.98
N ASP A 15 -18.27 7.61 18.54
CA ASP A 15 -18.14 6.23 19.04
C ASP A 15 -17.78 5.21 17.93
N ASP A 16 -17.98 5.60 16.66
CA ASP A 16 -17.69 4.82 15.46
C ASP A 16 -16.38 5.24 14.73
N TYR A 17 -15.64 6.22 15.28
CA TYR A 17 -14.37 6.67 14.67
C TYR A 17 -13.29 5.60 14.75
N ARG A 18 -12.73 5.25 13.61
CA ARG A 18 -11.72 4.18 13.49
C ARG A 18 -10.33 4.76 13.26
N SER A 19 -9.34 4.14 13.86
CA SER A 19 -7.94 4.48 13.58
C SER A 19 -7.07 3.23 13.52
N GLY A 20 -6.05 3.25 12.66
CA GLY A 20 -5.16 2.11 12.52
C GLY A 20 -3.92 2.40 11.68
N PHE A 21 -2.98 1.47 11.75
CA PHE A 21 -1.73 1.49 10.99
C PHE A 21 -1.86 0.58 9.77
N ILE A 22 -1.46 1.08 8.60
CA ILE A 22 -1.52 0.35 7.34
C ILE A 22 -0.12 0.31 6.71
N ALA A 23 0.43 -0.89 6.50
CA ALA A 23 1.69 -1.05 5.78
C ALA A 23 1.45 -1.19 4.28
N LEU A 24 2.14 -0.36 3.49
CA LEU A 24 2.18 -0.51 2.03
C LEU A 24 3.29 -1.50 1.66
N ILE A 25 2.90 -2.66 1.17
CA ILE A 25 3.81 -3.75 0.80
C ILE A 25 3.73 -4.00 -0.70
N GLY A 26 4.85 -4.36 -1.33
CA GLY A 26 4.91 -4.68 -2.76
C GLY A 26 6.33 -4.61 -3.30
N ARG A 27 6.53 -5.10 -4.53
CA ARG A 27 7.82 -5.03 -5.22
C ARG A 27 8.31 -3.57 -5.38
N PRO A 28 9.60 -3.35 -5.64
CA PRO A 28 10.07 -2.05 -6.11
C PRO A 28 9.27 -1.60 -7.35
N ASN A 29 9.02 -0.31 -7.48
CA ASN A 29 8.37 0.35 -8.64
C ASN A 29 6.89 -0.02 -8.92
N VAL A 30 6.21 -0.79 -8.06
CA VAL A 30 4.77 -1.05 -8.20
C VAL A 30 3.90 0.18 -7.89
N GLY A 31 4.51 1.28 -7.41
CA GLY A 31 3.82 2.55 -7.18
C GLY A 31 3.42 2.85 -5.73
N LYS A 32 4.05 2.21 -4.71
CA LYS A 32 3.74 2.43 -3.29
C LYS A 32 3.78 3.91 -2.89
N SER A 33 4.90 4.57 -3.12
CA SER A 33 5.08 5.99 -2.77
C SER A 33 4.18 6.92 -3.61
N THR A 34 3.85 6.53 -4.84
CA THR A 34 2.90 7.26 -5.69
C THR A 34 1.50 7.17 -5.11
N LEU A 35 1.07 5.96 -4.74
CA LEU A 35 -0.24 5.75 -4.12
C LEU A 35 -0.35 6.48 -2.78
N LEU A 36 0.68 6.40 -1.94
CA LEU A 36 0.72 7.11 -0.67
C LEU A 36 0.52 8.63 -0.87
N ASN A 37 1.26 9.24 -1.79
CA ASN A 37 1.09 10.66 -2.13
C ASN A 37 -0.30 10.98 -2.67
N LYS A 38 -0.88 10.07 -3.46
CA LYS A 38 -2.23 10.25 -4.01
C LYS A 38 -3.31 10.19 -2.94
N LEU A 39 -3.21 9.26 -2.00
CA LEU A 39 -4.17 9.10 -0.90
C LEU A 39 -4.12 10.27 0.08
N VAL A 40 -2.93 10.75 0.40
CA VAL A 40 -2.75 11.87 1.36
C VAL A 40 -3.04 13.23 0.71
N GLY A 41 -3.00 13.32 -0.61
CA GLY A 41 -3.21 14.58 -1.34
C GLY A 41 -2.01 15.51 -1.39
N GLU A 42 -0.89 15.12 -0.75
CA GLU A 42 0.35 15.90 -0.67
C GLU A 42 1.56 15.05 -1.05
N LYS A 43 2.65 15.70 -1.46
CA LYS A 43 3.89 15.00 -1.78
C LYS A 43 4.72 14.76 -0.51
N VAL A 44 4.42 13.67 0.18
CA VAL A 44 5.14 13.26 1.40
C VAL A 44 6.19 12.18 1.14
N ALA A 45 6.06 11.41 0.06
CA ALA A 45 7.00 10.37 -0.32
C ALA A 45 7.76 10.73 -1.61
N ILE A 46 9.02 10.29 -1.72
CA ILE A 46 9.83 10.45 -2.94
C ILE A 46 9.38 9.41 -3.96
N THR A 47 9.02 9.87 -5.15
CA THR A 47 8.71 9.00 -6.30
C THR A 47 9.85 9.06 -7.31
N SER A 48 10.29 7.91 -7.80
CA SER A 48 11.35 7.79 -8.79
C SER A 48 11.18 6.50 -9.60
N PRO A 49 11.53 6.48 -10.88
CA PRO A 49 11.59 5.26 -11.67
C PRO A 49 12.73 4.32 -11.24
N VAL A 50 13.66 4.79 -10.42
CA VAL A 50 14.76 3.96 -9.90
C VAL A 50 14.25 3.11 -8.75
N ALA A 51 14.60 1.82 -8.75
CA ALA A 51 14.26 0.91 -7.66
C ALA A 51 14.82 1.41 -6.31
N GLN A 52 14.10 1.11 -5.22
CA GLN A 52 14.50 1.46 -3.84
C GLN A 52 14.50 2.96 -3.53
N THR A 53 13.42 3.67 -3.89
CA THR A 53 13.21 5.07 -3.53
C THR A 53 13.07 5.28 -2.02
N THR A 54 12.41 4.35 -1.33
CA THR A 54 12.19 4.40 0.12
C THR A 54 13.27 3.59 0.84
N ARG A 55 14.13 4.25 1.60
CA ARG A 55 15.19 3.61 2.42
C ARG A 55 14.79 3.49 3.88
N ASN A 56 14.01 4.44 4.37
CA ASN A 56 13.46 4.48 5.72
C ASN A 56 11.94 4.36 5.64
N ARG A 57 11.30 3.91 6.72
CA ARG A 57 9.84 3.89 6.82
C ARG A 57 9.32 5.33 6.85
N LEU A 58 8.60 5.72 5.81
CA LEU A 58 7.88 7.00 5.81
C LEU A 58 6.49 6.73 6.36
N ARG A 59 6.02 7.62 7.22
CA ARG A 59 4.66 7.60 7.75
C ARG A 59 3.91 8.81 7.21
N ALA A 60 2.69 8.58 6.77
CA ALA A 60 1.78 9.64 6.38
C ALA A 60 0.44 9.40 7.06
N ILE A 61 -0.27 10.46 7.39
CA ILE A 61 -1.55 10.38 8.09
C ILE A 61 -2.63 10.84 7.12
N LEU A 62 -3.61 9.97 6.89
CA LEU A 62 -4.83 10.30 6.18
C LEU A 62 -5.96 10.36 7.19
N THR A 63 -6.56 11.55 7.33
CA THR A 63 -7.70 11.78 8.22
C THR A 63 -8.94 12.03 7.38
N THR A 64 -10.01 11.31 7.67
CA THR A 64 -11.35 11.50 7.11
C THR A 64 -12.31 11.88 8.24
N GLU A 65 -13.59 12.07 7.90
CA GLU A 65 -14.63 12.32 8.93
C GLU A 65 -14.88 11.10 9.82
N GLU A 66 -14.56 9.89 9.35
CA GLU A 66 -14.90 8.62 9.99
C GLU A 66 -13.68 7.84 10.47
N SER A 67 -12.48 8.20 9.99
CA SER A 67 -11.26 7.42 10.28
C SER A 67 -9.97 8.22 10.21
N GLN A 68 -8.93 7.69 10.87
CA GLN A 68 -7.56 8.13 10.72
C GLN A 68 -6.65 6.95 10.43
N MET A 69 -6.00 6.96 9.27
CA MET A 69 -5.09 5.92 8.82
C MET A 69 -3.65 6.43 8.87
N VAL A 70 -2.78 5.70 9.56
CA VAL A 70 -1.34 5.93 9.53
C VAL A 70 -0.73 5.00 8.48
N LEU A 71 -0.46 5.56 7.31
CA LEU A 71 0.14 4.84 6.19
C LEU A 71 1.66 4.74 6.38
N VAL A 72 2.19 3.53 6.35
CA VAL A 72 3.63 3.26 6.48
C VAL A 72 4.16 2.80 5.13
N ASP A 73 4.89 3.68 4.42
CA ASP A 73 5.58 3.30 3.18
C ASP A 73 6.82 2.48 3.52
N THR A 74 6.89 1.29 2.98
CA THR A 74 8.01 0.38 3.21
C THR A 74 8.90 0.29 1.98
N PRO A 75 10.21 0.00 2.16
CA PRO A 75 11.06 -0.36 1.04
C PRO A 75 10.45 -1.52 0.24
N GLY A 76 10.55 -1.45 -1.09
CA GLY A 76 10.03 -2.52 -1.95
C GLY A 76 10.66 -3.87 -1.62
N ILE A 77 9.83 -4.89 -1.41
CA ILE A 77 10.27 -6.25 -1.11
C ILE A 77 10.59 -6.96 -2.43
N HIS A 78 11.75 -7.58 -2.50
CA HIS A 78 12.11 -8.52 -3.55
C HIS A 78 12.80 -9.75 -2.93
N LYS A 79 12.82 -10.85 -3.68
CA LYS A 79 13.56 -12.04 -3.24
C LYS A 79 15.03 -11.66 -3.04
N PRO A 80 15.61 -11.90 -1.85
CA PRO A 80 16.97 -11.49 -1.57
C PRO A 80 17.96 -12.32 -2.40
N HIS A 81 18.85 -11.63 -3.10
CA HIS A 81 20.03 -12.24 -3.73
C HIS A 81 21.33 -11.84 -3.04
N HIS A 82 21.27 -10.85 -2.12
CA HIS A 82 22.40 -10.31 -1.37
C HIS A 82 21.94 -9.82 0.02
N LEU A 83 22.89 -9.58 0.93
CA LEU A 83 22.67 -9.10 2.31
C LEU A 83 21.74 -7.88 2.42
N LEU A 84 21.76 -6.98 1.44
CA LEU A 84 20.85 -5.84 1.40
C LEU A 84 19.39 -6.26 1.21
N GLY A 85 19.13 -7.26 0.37
CA GLY A 85 17.80 -7.81 0.16
C GLY A 85 17.23 -8.47 1.41
N GLU A 86 18.05 -9.18 2.19
CA GLU A 86 17.63 -9.76 3.47
C GLU A 86 17.21 -8.69 4.48
N ARG A 87 17.96 -7.58 4.55
CA ARG A 87 17.59 -6.44 5.42
C ARG A 87 16.27 -5.80 5.02
N LEU A 88 15.97 -5.69 3.72
CA LEU A 88 14.70 -5.17 3.24
C LEU A 88 13.53 -6.09 3.59
N VAL A 89 13.70 -7.40 3.44
CA VAL A 89 12.71 -8.40 3.88
C VAL A 89 12.50 -8.35 5.39
N HIS A 90 13.57 -8.24 6.17
CA HIS A 90 13.49 -8.08 7.61
C HIS A 90 12.76 -6.80 8.02
N SER A 91 13.07 -5.67 7.37
CA SER A 91 12.38 -4.39 7.61
C SER A 91 10.88 -4.47 7.30
N ALA A 92 10.51 -5.18 6.24
CA ALA A 92 9.11 -5.38 5.89
C ALA A 92 8.39 -6.30 6.90
N ARG A 93 9.02 -7.42 7.31
CA ARG A 93 8.47 -8.29 8.36
C ARG A 93 8.27 -7.55 9.67
N SER A 94 9.21 -6.70 10.07
CA SER A 94 9.07 -5.85 11.25
C SER A 94 7.93 -4.83 11.08
N ALA A 95 7.75 -4.25 9.88
CA ALA A 95 6.62 -3.35 9.62
C ALA A 95 5.27 -4.07 9.72
N ILE A 96 5.18 -5.29 9.19
CA ILE A 96 3.98 -6.13 9.25
C ILE A 96 3.59 -6.44 10.70
N GLY A 97 4.55 -6.64 11.60
CA GLY A 97 4.27 -6.92 13.03
C GLY A 97 3.76 -5.72 13.84
N GLU A 98 3.72 -4.54 13.26
CA GLU A 98 3.37 -3.29 13.95
C GLU A 98 2.13 -2.59 13.34
N VAL A 99 1.39 -3.26 12.45
CA VAL A 99 0.25 -2.66 11.74
C VAL A 99 -1.02 -3.48 11.89
N ASP A 100 -2.16 -2.84 11.64
CA ASP A 100 -3.48 -3.44 11.73
C ASP A 100 -3.93 -4.04 10.38
N LEU A 101 -3.42 -3.51 9.26
CA LEU A 101 -3.75 -3.92 7.91
C LEU A 101 -2.52 -3.86 7.00
N VAL A 102 -2.43 -4.78 6.06
CA VAL A 102 -1.48 -4.71 4.95
C VAL A 102 -2.21 -4.32 3.66
N LEU A 103 -1.77 -3.25 3.01
CA LEU A 103 -2.14 -2.93 1.64
C LEU A 103 -1.06 -3.47 0.70
N LEU A 104 -1.35 -4.60 0.06
CA LEU A 104 -0.47 -5.25 -0.92
C LEU A 104 -0.67 -4.63 -2.29
N LEU A 105 0.36 -3.95 -2.80
CA LEU A 105 0.36 -3.41 -4.16
C LEU A 105 1.01 -4.38 -5.14
N LEU A 106 0.26 -4.74 -6.16
CA LEU A 106 0.69 -5.52 -7.31
C LEU A 106 0.57 -4.65 -8.59
N GLU A 107 1.36 -4.98 -9.59
CA GLU A 107 1.40 -4.20 -10.84
C GLU A 107 0.40 -4.76 -11.84
N GLY A 108 -0.84 -4.22 -11.87
CA GLY A 108 -1.96 -4.76 -12.64
C GLY A 108 -1.74 -4.87 -14.16
N CYS A 109 -0.82 -4.08 -14.73
CA CYS A 109 -0.50 -4.11 -16.16
C CYS A 109 0.56 -5.18 -16.54
N GLU A 110 1.10 -5.92 -15.58
CA GLU A 110 2.04 -7.03 -15.83
C GLU A 110 1.44 -8.35 -15.31
N ARG A 111 1.95 -9.47 -15.78
CA ARG A 111 1.63 -10.77 -15.18
C ARG A 111 2.37 -10.92 -13.84
N PRO A 112 1.75 -11.61 -12.85
CA PRO A 112 2.42 -11.86 -11.58
C PRO A 112 3.73 -12.62 -11.79
N GLY A 113 4.77 -12.13 -11.14
CA GLY A 113 6.09 -12.71 -11.22
C GLY A 113 6.53 -13.43 -9.94
N ARG A 114 7.75 -13.96 -9.94
CA ARG A 114 8.34 -14.65 -8.77
C ARG A 114 8.42 -13.74 -7.54
N GLY A 115 8.57 -12.43 -7.72
CA GLY A 115 8.61 -11.45 -6.64
C GLY A 115 7.24 -11.28 -5.97
N ASP A 116 6.17 -11.26 -6.76
CA ASP A 116 4.81 -11.20 -6.25
C ASP A 116 4.45 -12.47 -5.48
N ALA A 117 4.75 -13.64 -6.04
CA ALA A 117 4.55 -14.92 -5.38
C ALA A 117 5.33 -15.02 -4.05
N PHE A 118 6.55 -14.50 -4.00
CA PHE A 118 7.34 -14.45 -2.76
C PHE A 118 6.64 -13.60 -1.68
N ILE A 119 6.14 -12.41 -2.06
CA ILE A 119 5.47 -11.51 -1.11
C ILE A 119 4.14 -12.11 -0.64
N VAL A 120 3.34 -12.67 -1.54
CA VAL A 120 2.08 -13.33 -1.21
C VAL A 120 2.32 -14.48 -0.23
N ASN A 121 3.31 -15.34 -0.49
CA ASN A 121 3.66 -16.44 0.42
C ASN A 121 4.17 -15.94 1.78
N LEU A 122 4.87 -14.80 1.82
CA LEU A 122 5.29 -14.18 3.07
C LEU A 122 4.08 -13.70 3.89
N LEU A 123 3.09 -13.08 3.24
CA LEU A 123 1.89 -12.55 3.88
C LEU A 123 0.91 -13.65 4.30
N LYS A 124 0.80 -14.75 3.54
CA LYS A 124 0.03 -15.95 3.94
C LYS A 124 0.44 -16.53 5.30
N GLN A 125 1.67 -16.30 5.71
CA GLN A 125 2.20 -16.76 7.01
C GLN A 125 1.84 -15.83 8.18
N GLN A 126 1.17 -14.72 7.91
CA GLN A 126 0.77 -13.73 8.90
C GLN A 126 -0.74 -13.79 9.15
N SER A 127 -1.16 -13.55 10.38
CA SER A 127 -2.58 -13.50 10.76
C SER A 127 -3.16 -12.08 10.66
N LEU A 128 -2.70 -11.30 9.67
CA LEU A 128 -3.14 -9.93 9.46
C LEU A 128 -4.11 -9.84 8.28
N PRO A 129 -5.10 -8.94 8.35
CA PRO A 129 -5.90 -8.60 7.19
C PRO A 129 -5.02 -8.05 6.07
N VAL A 130 -5.30 -8.47 4.85
CA VAL A 130 -4.61 -7.99 3.65
C VAL A 130 -5.64 -7.50 2.64
N LEU A 131 -5.45 -6.29 2.15
CA LEU A 131 -6.17 -5.72 1.02
C LEU A 131 -5.22 -5.68 -0.18
N VAL A 132 -5.65 -6.17 -1.33
CA VAL A 132 -4.83 -6.18 -2.55
C VAL A 132 -5.25 -5.04 -3.47
N ALA A 133 -4.28 -4.25 -3.93
CA ALA A 133 -4.46 -3.23 -4.95
C ALA A 133 -3.70 -3.61 -6.22
N LEU A 134 -4.42 -3.85 -7.31
CA LEU A 134 -3.85 -3.96 -8.65
C LEU A 134 -3.66 -2.55 -9.19
N ASN A 135 -2.46 -2.02 -9.00
CA ASN A 135 -2.11 -0.66 -9.39
C ASN A 135 -1.68 -0.56 -10.85
N LYS A 136 -1.59 0.66 -11.37
CA LYS A 136 -1.31 0.97 -12.79
C LYS A 136 -2.37 0.42 -13.75
N TRP A 137 -3.62 0.35 -13.28
CA TRP A 137 -4.72 -0.18 -14.07
C TRP A 137 -5.04 0.68 -15.29
N ASP A 138 -4.66 1.96 -15.26
CA ASP A 138 -4.68 2.91 -16.38
C ASP A 138 -3.84 2.48 -17.59
N LEU A 139 -2.85 1.59 -17.38
CA LEU A 139 -2.00 1.05 -18.44
C LEU A 139 -2.55 -0.25 -19.05
N VAL A 140 -3.65 -0.79 -18.51
CA VAL A 140 -4.28 -2.01 -19.03
C VAL A 140 -5.31 -1.64 -20.09
N ALA A 141 -5.10 -2.09 -21.32
CA ALA A 141 -6.05 -1.86 -22.40
C ALA A 141 -7.41 -2.51 -22.06
N ALA A 142 -8.52 -1.84 -22.45
CA ALA A 142 -9.86 -2.25 -22.06
C ALA A 142 -10.21 -3.70 -22.43
N ASP A 143 -9.73 -4.17 -23.58
CA ASP A 143 -9.89 -5.54 -24.08
C ASP A 143 -9.02 -6.58 -23.37
N GLN A 144 -8.06 -6.14 -22.55
CA GLN A 144 -7.14 -7.01 -21.82
C GLN A 144 -7.43 -7.06 -20.30
N GLN A 145 -8.36 -6.26 -19.81
CA GLN A 145 -8.62 -6.11 -18.37
C GLN A 145 -9.04 -7.41 -17.70
N ASP A 146 -9.89 -8.22 -18.34
CA ASP A 146 -10.34 -9.50 -17.78
C ASP A 146 -9.18 -10.50 -17.73
N GLN A 147 -8.34 -10.54 -18.76
CA GLN A 147 -7.15 -11.40 -18.78
C GLN A 147 -6.12 -10.96 -17.75
N ALA A 148 -5.92 -9.66 -17.59
CA ALA A 148 -5.01 -9.11 -16.58
C ALA A 148 -5.48 -9.47 -15.18
N ALA A 149 -6.77 -9.30 -14.87
CA ALA A 149 -7.33 -9.67 -13.57
C ALA A 149 -7.19 -11.19 -13.31
N ALA A 150 -7.61 -12.04 -14.28
CA ALA A 150 -7.52 -13.49 -14.17
C ALA A 150 -6.09 -13.99 -13.94
N SER A 151 -5.07 -13.28 -14.41
CA SER A 151 -3.67 -13.64 -14.17
C SER A 151 -3.27 -13.60 -12.69
N TYR A 152 -3.99 -12.83 -11.87
CA TYR A 152 -3.78 -12.74 -10.42
C TYR A 152 -4.66 -13.71 -9.63
N ASP A 153 -5.75 -14.23 -10.21
CA ASP A 153 -6.67 -15.14 -9.52
C ASP A 153 -5.95 -16.42 -9.08
N GLU A 154 -5.07 -16.98 -9.93
CA GLU A 154 -4.27 -18.16 -9.58
C GLU A 154 -3.32 -17.88 -8.41
N LEU A 155 -2.63 -16.73 -8.43
CA LEU A 155 -1.71 -16.32 -7.36
C LEU A 155 -2.43 -16.12 -6.03
N LEU A 156 -3.66 -15.60 -6.05
CA LEU A 156 -4.43 -15.19 -4.88
C LEU A 156 -5.51 -16.21 -4.48
N ALA A 157 -5.69 -17.30 -5.23
CA ALA A 157 -6.80 -18.24 -5.08
C ALA A 157 -7.02 -18.76 -3.64
N GLU A 158 -5.95 -18.98 -2.89
CA GLU A 158 -6.01 -19.51 -1.53
C GLU A 158 -6.04 -18.42 -0.43
N THR A 159 -6.10 -17.14 -0.81
CA THR A 159 -5.95 -16.06 0.17
C THR A 159 -7.27 -15.48 0.67
N HIS A 160 -8.32 -15.52 -0.14
CA HIS A 160 -9.60 -14.85 0.08
C HIS A 160 -9.47 -13.34 0.36
N TRP A 161 -8.34 -12.73 0.00
CA TRP A 161 -8.12 -11.30 0.19
C TRP A 161 -8.95 -10.49 -0.80
N PRO A 162 -9.59 -9.40 -0.36
CA PRO A 162 -10.29 -8.50 -1.29
C PRO A 162 -9.28 -7.85 -2.25
N VAL A 163 -9.69 -7.75 -3.53
CA VAL A 163 -8.86 -7.22 -4.62
C VAL A 163 -9.53 -6.00 -5.22
N HIS A 164 -8.82 -4.87 -5.27
CA HIS A 164 -9.26 -3.63 -5.88
C HIS A 164 -8.32 -3.22 -7.02
N ARG A 165 -8.91 -2.67 -8.08
CA ARG A 165 -8.18 -2.11 -9.22
C ARG A 165 -8.01 -0.61 -9.00
N CYS A 166 -6.81 -0.08 -9.22
CA CYS A 166 -6.57 1.34 -9.05
C CYS A 166 -5.46 1.87 -9.97
N SER A 167 -5.42 3.18 -10.09
CA SER A 167 -4.30 3.91 -10.67
C SER A 167 -3.85 5.00 -9.71
N ALA A 168 -2.67 4.84 -9.15
CA ALA A 168 -2.07 5.85 -8.27
C ALA A 168 -1.75 7.17 -9.02
N ILE A 169 -1.65 7.15 -10.35
CA ILE A 169 -1.38 8.33 -11.18
C ILE A 169 -2.68 9.08 -11.46
N SER A 170 -3.69 8.43 -12.04
CA SER A 170 -4.97 9.08 -12.34
C SER A 170 -5.80 9.33 -11.08
N GLY A 171 -5.76 8.40 -10.13
CA GLY A 171 -6.56 8.41 -8.91
C GLY A 171 -7.79 7.51 -8.98
N ASP A 172 -8.00 6.85 -10.12
CA ASP A 172 -9.11 5.92 -10.30
C ASP A 172 -8.98 4.75 -9.32
N GLY A 173 -10.08 4.38 -8.66
CA GLY A 173 -10.13 3.32 -7.66
C GLY A 173 -9.41 3.64 -6.33
N CYS A 174 -8.72 4.80 -6.19
CA CYS A 174 -8.00 5.14 -4.96
C CYS A 174 -8.93 5.54 -3.81
N ARG A 175 -10.09 6.13 -4.12
CA ARG A 175 -11.06 6.53 -3.11
C ARG A 175 -11.70 5.30 -2.46
N GLU A 176 -11.97 4.27 -3.23
CA GLU A 176 -12.52 3.00 -2.79
C GLU A 176 -11.54 2.27 -1.84
N LEU A 177 -10.24 2.37 -2.09
CA LEU A 177 -9.21 1.83 -1.19
C LEU A 177 -9.19 2.51 0.19
N SER A 178 -9.61 3.76 0.29
CA SER A 178 -9.66 4.50 1.56
C SER A 178 -10.96 4.31 2.33
N ALA A 179 -11.97 3.66 1.73
CA ALA A 179 -13.27 3.41 2.32
C ALA A 179 -13.43 1.99 2.90
N VAL A 180 -12.43 1.12 2.70
CA VAL A 180 -12.37 -0.26 3.21
C VAL A 180 -11.73 -0.28 4.58
#